data_903cc613ea274f6a3bbdf5ed005652fc
#
_entry.id   903cc613ea274f6a3bbdf5ed005652fc
#
_cell.length_a   1.000
_cell.length_b   1.000
_cell.length_c   1.000
_cell.angle_alpha   90.00
_cell.angle_beta   90.00
_cell.angle_gamma   90.00
#
_symmetry.space_group_name_H-M   'P 1'
#
loop_
_entity.id
_entity.type
_entity.pdbx_description
1 polymer ?
#
loop_
_entity_poly.entity_id
_entity_poly.type
_entity_poly.pdbx_seq_one_letter_code
_entity_poly.pdbx_strand_id
1 'polypeptide(L)'
;MDYLDSHGFIILLFCLIDECTEELTQHGNASLHPSEIVTLALLKRMSGKAYRRFLVWLRGTGLFPRLPDYSRLCRLFHQYKEVIDVFSRQLGSLSSAGAVLDSIHCEVIHPIREKRKTKWVGKNKSKGRWVVGMKVVAVVTPQGDILDWTLDTSNVHDKHFAWIVEHFDVQVLSDTGFHSQGGDPENLKICKRGEQNERMVVESVFSLLKRLLGFNSIQAKTRAGFELAVSSIFALFNMLLEMNRRLGLYTQKPAIAHFCCL
;
A
#
# COMPACT_ATOMS: atom_id res chain seq x y z
N MET A 1 26.49 -1.65 -12.08
CA MET A 1 25.43 -2.13 -11.19
C MET A 1 24.57 -3.05 -12.03
N ASP A 2 24.71 -4.35 -11.82
CA ASP A 2 23.87 -5.31 -12.53
C ASP A 2 22.47 -5.21 -11.95
N TYR A 3 21.55 -4.69 -12.76
CA TYR A 3 20.13 -4.67 -12.40
C TYR A 3 19.66 -6.12 -12.30
N LEU A 4 18.93 -6.46 -11.24
CA LEU A 4 18.22 -7.72 -11.17
C LEU A 4 17.33 -7.83 -12.41
N ASP A 5 17.48 -8.91 -13.16
CA ASP A 5 16.49 -9.22 -14.20
C ASP A 5 15.12 -9.55 -13.60
N SER A 6 14.11 -9.66 -14.42
CA SER A 6 12.75 -9.94 -13.95
C SER A 6 12.65 -11.23 -13.13
N HIS A 7 13.46 -12.25 -13.43
CA HIS A 7 13.48 -13.51 -12.68
C HIS A 7 14.12 -13.34 -11.31
N GLY A 8 15.32 -12.73 -11.24
CA GLY A 8 16.01 -12.44 -9.99
C GLY A 8 15.15 -11.58 -9.05
N PHE A 9 14.43 -10.59 -9.61
CA PHE A 9 13.49 -9.78 -8.84
C PHE A 9 12.35 -10.62 -8.23
N ILE A 10 11.70 -11.49 -9.03
CA ILE A 10 10.59 -12.33 -8.55
C ILE A 10 11.09 -13.30 -7.47
N ILE A 11 12.24 -13.91 -7.67
CA ILE A 11 12.83 -14.84 -6.71
C ILE A 11 13.16 -14.11 -5.40
N LEU A 12 13.81 -12.95 -5.45
CA LEU A 12 14.14 -12.18 -4.25
C LEU A 12 12.88 -11.76 -3.50
N LEU A 13 11.86 -11.26 -4.22
CA LEU A 13 10.58 -10.90 -3.62
C LEU A 13 9.92 -12.11 -2.93
N PHE A 14 9.94 -13.28 -3.59
CA PHE A 14 9.40 -14.51 -3.03
C PHE A 14 10.15 -14.92 -1.75
N CYS A 15 11.48 -14.94 -1.77
CA CYS A 15 12.29 -15.30 -0.59
C CYS A 15 11.99 -14.39 0.60
N LEU A 16 11.88 -13.08 0.39
CA LEU A 16 11.54 -12.14 1.44
C LEU A 16 10.15 -12.39 2.03
N ILE A 17 9.18 -12.70 1.18
CA ILE A 17 7.83 -13.03 1.64
C ILE A 17 7.82 -14.36 2.36
N ASP A 18 8.55 -15.35 1.88
CA ASP A 18 8.63 -16.68 2.47
C ASP A 18 9.22 -16.64 3.87
N GLU A 19 10.33 -15.92 4.06
CA GLU A 19 10.91 -15.64 5.39
C GLU A 19 9.88 -15.07 6.38
N CYS A 20 9.01 -14.16 5.92
CA CYS A 20 8.01 -13.55 6.78
C CYS A 20 6.72 -14.38 6.93
N THR A 21 6.55 -15.47 6.18
CA THR A 21 5.36 -16.35 6.22
C THR A 21 5.66 -17.75 6.72
N GLU A 22 6.83 -18.00 7.28
CA GLU A 22 7.28 -19.32 7.77
C GLU A 22 6.28 -19.99 8.72
N GLU A 23 5.58 -19.19 9.55
CA GLU A 23 4.57 -19.70 10.49
C GLU A 23 3.24 -20.09 9.82
N LEU A 24 3.03 -19.71 8.55
CA LEU A 24 1.80 -20.00 7.85
C LEU A 24 1.86 -21.39 7.21
N THR A 25 0.99 -22.26 7.67
CA THR A 25 0.89 -23.64 7.14
C THR A 25 0.07 -23.68 5.86
N GLN A 26 0.53 -24.46 4.89
CA GLN A 26 -0.24 -24.80 3.71
C GLN A 26 -1.37 -25.78 4.06
N HIS A 27 -2.59 -25.50 3.64
CA HIS A 27 -3.66 -26.51 3.73
C HIS A 27 -3.34 -27.70 2.82
N GLY A 28 -3.52 -28.93 3.31
CA GLY A 28 -3.07 -30.17 2.65
C GLY A 28 -3.48 -30.34 1.17
N ASN A 29 -4.61 -29.75 0.75
CA ASN A 29 -5.10 -29.77 -0.63
C ASN A 29 -4.84 -28.45 -1.41
N ALA A 30 -4.08 -27.52 -0.85
CA ALA A 30 -3.79 -26.26 -1.51
C ALA A 30 -2.72 -26.46 -2.60
N SER A 31 -2.97 -25.90 -3.79
CA SER A 31 -2.02 -25.96 -4.92
C SER A 31 -0.90 -24.94 -4.83
N LEU A 32 -1.05 -23.92 -3.98
CA LEU A 32 -0.09 -22.83 -3.76
C LEU A 32 0.16 -22.68 -2.27
N HIS A 33 1.41 -22.41 -1.90
CA HIS A 33 1.79 -22.00 -0.55
C HIS A 33 1.33 -20.56 -0.25
N PRO A 34 1.08 -20.17 1.02
CA PRO A 34 0.75 -18.80 1.39
C PRO A 34 1.73 -17.77 0.85
N SER A 35 3.03 -18.00 0.91
CA SER A 35 4.07 -17.14 0.34
C SER A 35 3.93 -16.95 -1.18
N GLU A 36 3.59 -18.00 -1.92
CA GLU A 36 3.31 -17.89 -3.36
C GLU A 36 2.09 -17.01 -3.63
N ILE A 37 1.02 -17.15 -2.83
CA ILE A 37 -0.22 -16.37 -2.99
C ILE A 37 0.04 -14.88 -2.74
N VAL A 38 0.75 -14.55 -1.65
CA VAL A 38 1.14 -13.17 -1.33
C VAL A 38 2.04 -12.60 -2.44
N THR A 39 3.08 -13.34 -2.84
CA THR A 39 3.96 -12.94 -3.94
C THR A 39 3.18 -12.63 -5.21
N LEU A 40 2.26 -13.51 -5.61
CA LEU A 40 1.41 -13.33 -6.78
C LEU A 40 0.50 -12.10 -6.65
N ALA A 41 -0.01 -11.80 -5.45
CA ALA A 41 -0.83 -10.61 -5.21
C ALA A 41 -0.01 -9.32 -5.39
N LEU A 42 1.22 -9.27 -4.88
CA LEU A 42 2.12 -8.13 -5.02
C LEU A 42 2.57 -7.96 -6.48
N LEU A 43 3.00 -9.03 -7.15
CA LEU A 43 3.36 -9.02 -8.57
C LEU A 43 2.19 -8.58 -9.47
N LYS A 44 0.96 -8.97 -9.11
CA LYS A 44 -0.24 -8.52 -9.82
C LYS A 44 -0.39 -7.00 -9.74
N ARG A 45 -0.07 -6.39 -8.61
CA ARG A 45 -0.10 -4.92 -8.44
C ARG A 45 1.00 -4.26 -9.23
N MET A 46 2.22 -4.75 -9.09
CA MET A 46 3.38 -4.22 -9.79
C MET A 46 3.22 -4.25 -11.32
N SER A 47 2.71 -5.37 -11.86
CA SER A 47 2.54 -5.53 -13.32
C SER A 47 1.49 -4.61 -13.94
N GLY A 48 0.56 -4.02 -13.17
CA GLY A 48 -0.56 -3.25 -13.70
C GLY A 48 -1.50 -4.00 -14.66
N LYS A 49 -1.18 -5.26 -15.02
CA LYS A 49 -1.89 -6.05 -16.04
C LYS A 49 -3.27 -6.52 -15.54
N ALA A 50 -4.25 -6.63 -16.42
CA ALA A 50 -5.50 -7.34 -16.11
C ALA A 50 -5.21 -8.83 -15.80
N TYR A 51 -6.04 -9.48 -14.95
CA TYR A 51 -5.78 -10.85 -14.44
C TYR A 51 -5.40 -11.86 -15.52
N ARG A 52 -6.11 -11.89 -16.64
CA ARG A 52 -5.81 -12.85 -17.74
C ARG A 52 -4.44 -12.59 -18.36
N ARG A 53 -4.09 -11.32 -18.61
CA ARG A 53 -2.77 -10.95 -19.15
C ARG A 53 -1.64 -11.20 -18.15
N PHE A 54 -1.93 -10.98 -16.86
CA PHE A 54 -1.02 -11.29 -15.77
C PHE A 54 -0.68 -12.79 -15.72
N LEU A 55 -1.67 -13.68 -15.80
CA LEU A 55 -1.45 -15.12 -15.83
C LEU A 55 -0.66 -15.59 -17.07
N VAL A 56 -0.91 -14.98 -18.23
CA VAL A 56 -0.12 -15.28 -19.45
C VAL A 56 1.34 -14.89 -19.23
N TRP A 57 1.57 -13.70 -18.69
CA TRP A 57 2.92 -13.23 -18.38
C TRP A 57 3.62 -14.14 -17.36
N LEU A 58 2.96 -14.51 -16.26
CA LEU A 58 3.51 -15.43 -15.26
C LEU A 58 3.89 -16.80 -15.84
N ARG A 59 3.04 -17.37 -16.68
CA ARG A 59 3.37 -18.64 -17.34
C ARG A 59 4.63 -18.52 -18.20
N GLY A 60 4.82 -17.37 -18.84
CA GLY A 60 6.02 -17.06 -19.62
C GLY A 60 7.30 -17.01 -18.79
N THR A 61 7.22 -16.73 -17.47
CA THR A 61 8.40 -16.73 -16.58
C THR A 61 8.88 -18.14 -16.23
N GLY A 62 8.03 -19.16 -16.29
CA GLY A 62 8.35 -20.52 -15.85
C GLY A 62 8.52 -20.72 -14.35
N LEU A 63 8.45 -19.66 -13.53
CA LEU A 63 8.71 -19.70 -12.08
C LEU A 63 7.55 -20.31 -11.28
N PHE A 64 6.35 -20.29 -11.82
CA PHE A 64 5.14 -20.79 -11.15
C PHE A 64 4.51 -21.96 -11.93
N PRO A 65 4.91 -23.21 -11.67
CA PRO A 65 4.45 -24.36 -12.46
C PRO A 65 2.98 -24.71 -12.25
N ARG A 66 2.38 -24.29 -11.12
CA ARG A 66 1.00 -24.63 -10.73
C ARG A 66 0.12 -23.38 -10.57
N LEU A 67 -0.07 -22.62 -11.65
CA LEU A 67 -0.94 -21.44 -11.61
C LEU A 67 -2.42 -21.82 -11.73
N PRO A 68 -3.29 -21.33 -10.82
CA PRO A 68 -4.73 -21.52 -10.92
C PRO A 68 -5.31 -20.65 -12.08
N ASP A 69 -6.59 -20.88 -12.38
CA ASP A 69 -7.33 -19.96 -13.24
C ASP A 69 -7.52 -18.58 -12.60
N TYR A 70 -7.91 -17.58 -13.39
CA TYR A 70 -8.02 -16.20 -12.89
C TYR A 70 -9.09 -16.05 -11.79
N SER A 71 -10.17 -16.82 -11.84
CA SER A 71 -11.27 -16.72 -10.87
C SER A 71 -10.85 -17.29 -9.53
N ARG A 72 -10.13 -18.41 -9.54
CA ARG A 72 -9.55 -19.01 -8.34
C ARG A 72 -8.46 -18.12 -7.75
N LEU A 73 -7.58 -17.56 -8.59
CA LEU A 73 -6.54 -16.63 -8.13
C LEU A 73 -7.13 -15.39 -7.46
N CYS A 74 -8.17 -14.81 -8.05
CA CYS A 74 -8.89 -13.68 -7.46
C CYS A 74 -9.48 -14.03 -6.08
N ARG A 75 -10.10 -15.21 -5.94
CA ARG A 75 -10.64 -15.69 -4.66
C ARG A 75 -9.53 -15.90 -3.63
N LEU A 76 -8.40 -16.49 -4.02
CA LEU A 76 -7.25 -16.67 -3.15
C LEU A 76 -6.73 -15.34 -2.62
N PHE A 77 -6.58 -14.32 -3.45
CA PHE A 77 -6.16 -12.99 -3.00
C PHE A 77 -7.11 -12.39 -1.96
N HIS A 78 -8.42 -12.56 -2.13
CA HIS A 78 -9.40 -12.13 -1.13
C HIS A 78 -9.35 -12.97 0.15
N GLN A 79 -9.10 -14.26 0.04
CA GLN A 79 -8.97 -15.18 1.17
C GLN A 79 -7.72 -14.86 2.02
N TYR A 80 -6.64 -14.45 1.37
CA TYR A 80 -5.38 -14.04 2.01
C TYR A 80 -5.26 -12.54 2.25
N LYS A 81 -6.37 -11.79 2.14
CA LYS A 81 -6.38 -10.33 2.33
C LYS A 81 -5.78 -9.93 3.68
N GLU A 82 -6.15 -10.62 4.77
CA GLU A 82 -5.67 -10.31 6.11
C GLU A 82 -4.16 -10.53 6.24
N VAL A 83 -3.64 -11.60 5.66
CA VAL A 83 -2.19 -11.85 5.60
C VAL A 83 -1.49 -10.72 4.86
N ILE A 84 -1.99 -10.31 3.69
CA ILE A 84 -1.42 -9.20 2.91
C ILE A 84 -1.51 -7.89 3.71
N ASP A 85 -2.59 -7.68 4.46
CA ASP A 85 -2.79 -6.49 5.28
C ASP A 85 -1.78 -6.43 6.43
N VAL A 86 -1.54 -7.54 7.11
CA VAL A 86 -0.46 -7.66 8.11
C VAL A 86 0.89 -7.30 7.49
N PHE A 87 1.21 -7.84 6.32
CA PHE A 87 2.45 -7.49 5.60
C PHE A 87 2.58 -6.00 5.28
N SER A 88 1.46 -5.33 4.99
CA SER A 88 1.47 -3.90 4.70
C SER A 88 1.83 -3.04 5.92
N ARG A 89 1.83 -3.62 7.12
CA ARG A 89 2.06 -2.95 8.41
C ARG A 89 3.32 -3.42 9.14
N GLN A 90 3.69 -4.70 9.04
CA GLN A 90 4.80 -5.30 9.80
C GLN A 90 6.20 -4.95 9.29
N LEU A 91 6.32 -4.56 8.02
CA LEU A 91 7.63 -4.31 7.38
C LEU A 91 8.21 -2.95 7.73
N GLY A 92 7.41 -2.05 8.26
CA GLY A 92 7.87 -0.75 8.71
C GLY A 92 8.59 -0.86 10.05
N SER A 93 9.89 -0.61 10.11
CA SER A 93 10.58 -0.48 11.39
C SER A 93 10.34 0.90 11.99
N LEU A 94 9.75 0.94 13.18
CA LEU A 94 9.65 2.17 13.96
C LEU A 94 11.05 2.68 14.29
N SER A 95 11.47 3.77 13.67
CA SER A 95 12.66 4.47 14.13
C SER A 95 12.25 5.40 15.29
N SER A 96 13.14 5.60 16.26
CA SER A 96 12.96 6.54 17.36
C SER A 96 12.75 8.00 16.91
N ALA A 97 12.83 8.27 15.61
CA ALA A 97 12.75 9.62 15.02
C ALA A 97 11.31 10.14 14.80
N GLY A 98 10.27 9.36 15.20
CA GLY A 98 8.88 9.76 15.00
C GLY A 98 8.28 9.27 13.68
N ALA A 99 7.08 9.75 13.37
CA ALA A 99 6.35 9.41 12.14
C ALA A 99 5.54 10.61 11.63
N VAL A 100 4.97 10.48 10.44
CA VAL A 100 4.11 11.50 9.81
C VAL A 100 2.78 10.86 9.41
N LEU A 101 1.68 11.51 9.79
CA LEU A 101 0.32 11.15 9.42
C LEU A 101 -0.19 12.09 8.32
N ASP A 102 -0.67 11.54 7.23
CA ASP A 102 -1.32 12.32 6.17
C ASP A 102 -2.37 11.51 5.41
N SER A 103 -3.23 12.20 4.68
CA SER A 103 -4.30 11.60 3.92
C SER A 103 -4.13 11.77 2.41
N ILE A 104 -4.61 10.77 1.66
CA ILE A 104 -4.59 10.78 0.21
C ILE A 104 -5.96 10.36 -0.34
N HIS A 105 -6.50 11.15 -1.28
CA HIS A 105 -7.71 10.77 -1.99
C HIS A 105 -7.39 9.87 -3.18
N CYS A 106 -8.12 8.76 -3.26
CA CYS A 106 -8.10 7.85 -4.41
C CYS A 106 -9.43 7.94 -5.16
N GLU A 107 -9.38 8.42 -6.41
CA GLU A 107 -10.57 8.49 -7.27
C GLU A 107 -10.94 7.07 -7.75
N VAL A 108 -12.16 6.65 -7.44
CA VAL A 108 -12.71 5.35 -7.86
C VAL A 108 -13.66 5.51 -9.04
N ILE A 109 -14.40 6.62 -9.06
CA ILE A 109 -15.39 6.95 -10.08
C ILE A 109 -15.09 8.35 -10.58
N HIS A 110 -14.97 8.52 -11.90
CA HIS A 110 -14.81 9.84 -12.49
C HIS A 110 -16.00 10.73 -12.13
N PRO A 111 -15.82 12.00 -11.70
CA PRO A 111 -16.89 12.86 -11.21
C PRO A 111 -18.10 13.01 -12.15
N ILE A 112 -17.89 12.98 -13.46
CA ILE A 112 -18.96 12.99 -14.47
C ILE A 112 -19.92 11.79 -14.31
N ARG A 113 -19.42 10.67 -13.76
CA ARG A 113 -20.19 9.45 -13.52
C ARG A 113 -20.68 9.32 -12.08
N GLU A 114 -20.71 10.40 -11.31
CA GLU A 114 -21.09 10.40 -9.89
C GLU A 114 -22.43 9.71 -9.61
N LYS A 115 -23.41 9.85 -10.51
CA LYS A 115 -24.72 9.17 -10.38
C LYS A 115 -24.62 7.64 -10.27
N ARG A 116 -23.46 7.05 -10.67
CA ARG A 116 -23.19 5.61 -10.56
C ARG A 116 -22.41 5.25 -9.29
N LYS A 117 -22.23 6.20 -8.37
CA LYS A 117 -21.51 5.93 -7.12
C LYS A 117 -22.27 4.91 -6.28
N THR A 118 -21.52 4.02 -5.67
CA THR A 118 -21.99 3.05 -4.70
C THR A 118 -21.92 3.63 -3.28
N LYS A 119 -22.55 2.99 -2.30
CA LYS A 119 -22.56 3.45 -0.90
C LYS A 119 -21.16 3.53 -0.25
N TRP A 120 -20.19 2.81 -0.81
CA TRP A 120 -18.84 2.75 -0.24
C TRP A 120 -17.85 3.81 -0.79
N VAL A 121 -18.31 4.75 -1.59
CA VAL A 121 -17.53 5.89 -2.07
C VAL A 121 -18.19 7.21 -1.69
N GLY A 122 -17.35 8.20 -1.35
CA GLY A 122 -17.79 9.55 -1.03
C GLY A 122 -17.36 10.56 -2.10
N LYS A 123 -17.99 11.72 -2.08
CA LYS A 123 -17.61 12.87 -2.91
C LYS A 123 -17.02 13.96 -2.03
N ASN A 124 -15.83 14.43 -2.38
CA ASN A 124 -15.19 15.55 -1.70
C ASN A 124 -14.51 16.49 -2.71
N LYS A 125 -14.30 17.74 -2.31
CA LYS A 125 -13.52 18.71 -3.08
C LYS A 125 -12.08 18.68 -2.54
N SER A 126 -11.14 18.25 -3.36
CA SER A 126 -9.72 18.19 -3.00
C SER A 126 -8.88 18.96 -4.01
N LYS A 127 -8.01 19.85 -3.53
CA LYS A 127 -7.09 20.64 -4.37
C LYS A 127 -7.80 21.32 -5.57
N GLY A 128 -9.00 21.90 -5.33
CA GLY A 128 -9.78 22.62 -6.34
C GLY A 128 -10.63 21.75 -7.27
N ARG A 129 -10.53 20.41 -7.24
CA ARG A 129 -11.34 19.49 -8.04
C ARG A 129 -12.24 18.57 -7.18
N TRP A 130 -13.31 18.09 -7.77
CA TRP A 130 -14.13 17.07 -7.16
C TRP A 130 -13.46 15.68 -7.31
N VAL A 131 -13.50 14.90 -6.24
CA VAL A 131 -13.06 13.50 -6.19
C VAL A 131 -14.23 12.65 -5.72
N VAL A 132 -14.54 11.59 -6.44
CA VAL A 132 -15.54 10.58 -6.04
C VAL A 132 -14.79 9.27 -5.79
N GLY A 133 -14.60 8.92 -4.52
CA GLY A 133 -13.78 7.77 -4.18
C GLY A 133 -13.60 7.55 -2.68
N MET A 134 -12.42 7.10 -2.33
CA MET A 134 -12.00 6.79 -0.97
C MET A 134 -10.89 7.75 -0.53
N LYS A 135 -10.84 7.97 0.78
CA LYS A 135 -9.70 8.59 1.45
C LYS A 135 -8.93 7.49 2.15
N VAL A 136 -7.63 7.47 1.96
CA VAL A 136 -6.70 6.58 2.67
C VAL A 136 -5.81 7.48 3.53
N VAL A 137 -5.66 7.11 4.79
CA VAL A 137 -4.79 7.78 5.75
C VAL A 137 -3.67 6.82 6.09
N ALA A 138 -2.43 7.30 6.10
CA ALA A 138 -1.27 6.46 6.37
C ALA A 138 -0.31 7.15 7.35
N VAL A 139 0.31 6.34 8.22
CA VAL A 139 1.41 6.71 9.10
C VAL A 139 2.70 6.25 8.46
N VAL A 140 3.62 7.17 8.25
CA VAL A 140 4.85 6.94 7.47
C VAL A 140 6.06 7.36 8.30
N THR A 141 7.12 6.54 8.33
CA THR A 141 8.39 6.88 8.98
C THR A 141 9.17 7.94 8.19
N PRO A 142 10.15 8.63 8.80
CA PRO A 142 11.07 9.50 8.07
C PRO A 142 11.85 8.79 6.96
N GLN A 143 12.02 7.46 7.04
CA GLN A 143 12.65 6.62 6.02
C GLN A 143 11.70 6.24 4.89
N GLY A 144 10.40 6.54 5.04
CA GLY A 144 9.37 6.30 4.04
C GLY A 144 8.59 5.00 4.21
N ASP A 145 8.87 4.21 5.25
CA ASP A 145 8.10 2.99 5.52
C ASP A 145 6.67 3.32 5.95
N ILE A 146 5.71 2.62 5.41
CA ILE A 146 4.31 2.72 5.83
C ILE A 146 4.12 1.81 7.04
N LEU A 147 3.85 2.43 8.22
CA LEU A 147 3.68 1.70 9.47
C LEU A 147 2.26 1.19 9.66
N ASP A 148 1.30 2.05 9.40
CA ASP A 148 -0.11 1.73 9.52
C ASP A 148 -0.93 2.58 8.56
N TRP A 149 -2.17 2.14 8.31
CA TRP A 149 -3.08 2.85 7.45
C TRP A 149 -4.54 2.46 7.73
N THR A 150 -5.43 3.38 7.38
CA THR A 150 -6.87 3.16 7.40
C THR A 150 -7.53 3.87 6.23
N LEU A 151 -8.80 3.59 5.98
CA LEU A 151 -9.52 4.22 4.89
C LEU A 151 -11.01 4.37 5.21
N ASP A 152 -11.59 5.39 4.58
CA ASP A 152 -13.04 5.59 4.53
C ASP A 152 -13.42 6.37 3.27
N THR A 153 -14.70 6.67 3.11
CA THR A 153 -15.21 7.47 2.00
C THR A 153 -14.57 8.86 1.96
N SER A 154 -14.32 9.41 0.75
CA SER A 154 -13.60 10.67 0.57
C SER A 154 -14.20 11.88 1.32
N ASN A 155 -15.46 11.83 1.72
CA ASN A 155 -16.14 12.93 2.44
C ASN A 155 -15.91 12.91 3.96
N VAL A 156 -15.29 11.87 4.53
CA VAL A 156 -14.94 11.83 5.96
C VAL A 156 -13.79 12.80 6.23
N HIS A 157 -13.90 13.61 7.30
CA HIS A 157 -12.87 14.56 7.69
C HIS A 157 -11.64 13.87 8.29
N ASP A 158 -10.46 14.43 8.08
CA ASP A 158 -9.18 13.86 8.52
C ASP A 158 -9.13 13.66 10.04
N LYS A 159 -9.73 14.56 10.83
CA LYS A 159 -9.81 14.46 12.31
C LYS A 159 -10.41 13.13 12.82
N HIS A 160 -11.26 12.48 12.03
CA HIS A 160 -11.86 11.19 12.40
C HIS A 160 -10.89 10.01 12.30
N PHE A 161 -9.70 10.21 11.77
CA PHE A 161 -8.68 9.19 11.64
C PHE A 161 -7.51 9.39 12.64
N ALA A 162 -7.54 10.44 13.47
CA ALA A 162 -6.45 10.75 14.40
C ALA A 162 -6.17 9.60 15.39
N TRP A 163 -7.18 8.78 15.71
CA TRP A 163 -7.05 7.60 16.59
C TRP A 163 -5.99 6.58 16.12
N ILE A 164 -5.67 6.56 14.80
CA ILE A 164 -4.71 5.60 14.25
C ILE A 164 -3.30 5.76 14.87
N VAL A 165 -2.98 6.90 15.46
CA VAL A 165 -1.66 7.14 16.04
C VAL A 165 -1.56 6.75 17.52
N GLU A 166 -2.67 6.48 18.19
CA GLU A 166 -2.72 6.25 19.66
C GLU A 166 -1.87 5.03 20.11
N HIS A 167 -1.65 4.06 19.24
CA HIS A 167 -0.87 2.86 19.58
C HIS A 167 0.64 2.99 19.32
N PHE A 168 1.11 4.14 18.83
CA PHE A 168 2.53 4.38 18.64
C PHE A 168 3.16 5.10 19.84
N ASP A 169 4.30 4.61 20.32
CA ASP A 169 5.08 5.22 21.41
C ASP A 169 6.00 6.37 20.94
N VAL A 170 5.76 6.90 19.74
CA VAL A 170 6.55 7.97 19.15
C VAL A 170 5.68 9.16 18.78
N GLN A 171 6.29 10.35 18.70
CA GLN A 171 5.59 11.55 18.24
C GLN A 171 5.24 11.41 16.76
N VAL A 172 3.97 11.66 16.40
CA VAL A 172 3.47 11.66 15.05
C VAL A 172 3.10 13.07 14.62
N LEU A 173 3.64 13.52 13.52
CA LEU A 173 3.39 14.84 12.95
C LEU A 173 2.23 14.79 11.95
N SER A 174 1.33 15.76 12.00
CA SER A 174 0.25 15.88 11.01
C SER A 174 -0.06 17.34 10.68
N ASP A 175 -0.93 17.54 9.68
CA ASP A 175 -1.43 18.88 9.38
C ASP A 175 -2.66 19.26 10.24
N THR A 176 -3.09 20.50 10.09
CA THR A 176 -4.24 21.05 10.82
C THR A 176 -5.56 20.37 10.52
N GLY A 177 -5.64 19.60 9.43
CA GLY A 177 -6.85 18.83 9.08
C GLY A 177 -7.18 17.71 10.04
N PHE A 178 -6.19 17.23 10.80
CA PHE A 178 -6.35 16.18 11.81
C PHE A 178 -6.71 16.73 13.20
N HIS A 179 -6.61 18.05 13.40
CA HIS A 179 -6.96 18.67 14.69
C HIS A 179 -8.45 18.52 15.03
N SER A 180 -8.75 18.13 16.27
CA SER A 180 -10.10 18.00 16.80
C SER A 180 -10.31 18.90 18.02
N GLN A 181 -11.40 19.66 18.03
CA GLN A 181 -11.77 20.48 19.19
C GLN A 181 -12.05 19.65 20.45
N GLY A 182 -12.36 18.35 20.29
CA GLY A 182 -12.58 17.42 21.41
C GLY A 182 -11.31 16.88 22.05
N GLY A 183 -10.14 17.28 21.57
CA GLY A 183 -8.81 16.80 21.96
C GLY A 183 -8.16 15.97 20.87
N ASP A 184 -6.85 16.06 20.79
CA ASP A 184 -6.00 15.26 19.90
C ASP A 184 -5.29 14.17 20.74
N PRO A 185 -4.90 13.03 20.14
CA PRO A 185 -4.02 12.06 20.81
C PRO A 185 -2.75 12.72 21.36
N GLU A 186 -2.27 12.28 22.53
CA GLU A 186 -1.13 12.90 23.22
C GLU A 186 0.15 12.88 22.37
N ASN A 187 0.33 11.87 21.56
CA ASN A 187 1.48 11.71 20.67
C ASN A 187 1.30 12.38 19.30
N LEU A 188 0.14 13.02 19.03
CA LEU A 188 -0.13 13.72 17.78
C LEU A 188 0.27 15.20 17.90
N LYS A 189 1.26 15.62 17.10
CA LYS A 189 1.66 17.01 17.00
C LYS A 189 1.14 17.64 15.72
N ILE A 190 0.25 18.61 15.87
CA ILE A 190 -0.28 19.38 14.74
C ILE A 190 0.73 20.43 14.31
N CYS A 191 1.14 20.37 13.04
CA CYS A 191 2.10 21.29 12.44
C CYS A 191 1.40 22.31 11.56
N LYS A 192 1.74 23.58 11.71
CA LYS A 192 1.29 24.64 10.82
C LYS A 192 2.06 24.58 9.51
N ARG A 193 1.49 25.18 8.46
CA ARG A 193 2.11 25.24 7.14
C ARG A 193 3.48 25.92 7.23
N GLY A 194 4.53 25.23 6.79
CA GLY A 194 5.91 25.72 6.76
C GLY A 194 6.76 25.43 8.01
N GLU A 195 6.20 24.83 9.05
CA GLU A 195 6.93 24.60 10.31
C GLU A 195 7.85 23.38 10.33
N GLN A 196 7.61 22.35 9.47
CA GLN A 196 8.46 21.15 9.48
C GLN A 196 8.59 20.51 8.09
N ASN A 197 9.84 20.33 7.67
CA ASN A 197 10.18 19.69 6.39
C ASN A 197 10.00 18.16 6.41
N GLU A 198 9.96 17.54 7.61
CA GLU A 198 9.78 16.08 7.77
C GLU A 198 8.47 15.58 7.14
N ARG A 199 7.44 16.43 7.08
CA ARG A 199 6.19 16.10 6.40
C ARG A 199 6.34 15.87 4.89
N MET A 200 7.41 16.38 4.28
CA MET A 200 7.66 16.16 2.84
C MET A 200 7.90 14.69 2.50
N VAL A 201 8.29 13.85 3.47
CA VAL A 201 8.49 12.43 3.23
C VAL A 201 7.18 11.74 2.82
N VAL A 202 6.07 12.01 3.51
CA VAL A 202 4.79 11.38 3.20
C VAL A 202 4.27 11.82 1.81
N GLU A 203 4.48 13.07 1.42
CA GLU A 203 4.16 13.54 0.08
C GLU A 203 4.99 12.81 -0.99
N SER A 204 6.27 12.56 -0.69
CA SER A 204 7.17 11.79 -1.57
C SER A 204 6.70 10.35 -1.70
N VAL A 205 6.35 9.69 -0.58
CA VAL A 205 5.79 8.34 -0.57
C VAL A 205 4.50 8.28 -1.39
N PHE A 206 3.56 9.19 -1.17
CA PHE A 206 2.31 9.23 -1.92
C PHE A 206 2.53 9.51 -3.42
N SER A 207 3.52 10.31 -3.76
CA SER A 207 3.91 10.54 -5.16
C SER A 207 4.43 9.25 -5.80
N LEU A 208 5.30 8.49 -5.11
CA LEU A 208 5.82 7.20 -5.58
C LEU A 208 4.72 6.16 -5.74
N LEU A 209 3.82 6.03 -4.75
CA LEU A 209 2.67 5.13 -4.81
C LEU A 209 1.79 5.42 -6.05
N LYS A 210 1.54 6.70 -6.33
CA LYS A 210 0.74 7.11 -7.51
C LYS A 210 1.46 6.82 -8.82
N ARG A 211 2.73 7.20 -8.91
CA ARG A 211 3.50 7.16 -10.16
C ARG A 211 3.93 5.76 -10.52
N LEU A 212 4.38 4.96 -9.55
CA LEU A 212 5.02 3.67 -9.79
C LEU A 212 4.08 2.49 -9.54
N LEU A 213 3.20 2.57 -8.55
CA LEU A 213 2.35 1.45 -8.15
C LEU A 213 0.87 1.63 -8.50
N GLY A 214 0.55 2.67 -9.27
CA GLY A 214 -0.80 2.87 -9.81
C GLY A 214 -1.87 3.15 -8.76
N PHE A 215 -1.52 3.77 -7.62
CA PHE A 215 -2.47 4.06 -6.55
C PHE A 215 -3.66 4.92 -7.01
N ASN A 216 -3.46 5.79 -8.01
CA ASN A 216 -4.55 6.59 -8.60
C ASN A 216 -5.45 5.82 -9.57
N SER A 217 -5.08 4.61 -9.96
CA SER A 217 -5.77 3.81 -10.98
C SER A 217 -6.37 2.52 -10.41
N ILE A 218 -6.64 2.49 -9.11
CA ILE A 218 -7.28 1.34 -8.47
C ILE A 218 -8.69 1.17 -9.02
N GLN A 219 -8.88 0.12 -9.81
CA GLN A 219 -10.18 -0.26 -10.33
C GLN A 219 -10.79 -1.34 -9.43
N ALA A 220 -11.67 -0.93 -8.52
CA ALA A 220 -12.39 -1.85 -7.64
C ALA A 220 -13.90 -1.67 -7.79
N LYS A 221 -14.63 -2.79 -7.77
CA LYS A 221 -16.10 -2.80 -7.81
C LYS A 221 -16.71 -2.88 -6.41
N THR A 222 -15.92 -3.25 -5.41
CA THR A 222 -16.34 -3.43 -4.02
C THR A 222 -15.34 -2.77 -3.08
N ARG A 223 -15.79 -2.44 -1.86
CA ARG A 223 -14.92 -1.92 -0.80
C ARG A 223 -13.81 -2.94 -0.48
N ALA A 224 -14.13 -4.21 -0.27
CA ALA A 224 -13.14 -5.26 0.00
C ALA A 224 -12.08 -5.39 -1.11
N GLY A 225 -12.48 -5.25 -2.38
CA GLY A 225 -11.53 -5.24 -3.50
C GLY A 225 -10.65 -3.99 -3.53
N PHE A 226 -11.17 -2.84 -3.06
CA PHE A 226 -10.37 -1.63 -2.92
C PHE A 226 -9.37 -1.75 -1.77
N GLU A 227 -9.81 -2.24 -0.61
CA GLU A 227 -8.95 -2.51 0.55
C GLU A 227 -7.82 -3.47 0.19
N LEU A 228 -8.12 -4.62 -0.43
CA LEU A 228 -7.12 -5.57 -0.90
C LEU A 228 -6.10 -4.90 -1.86
N ALA A 229 -6.58 -3.98 -2.70
CA ALA A 229 -5.70 -3.25 -3.60
C ALA A 229 -4.74 -2.32 -2.84
N VAL A 230 -5.24 -1.59 -1.85
CA VAL A 230 -4.44 -0.70 -1.00
C VAL A 230 -3.43 -1.51 -0.18
N SER A 231 -3.87 -2.57 0.53
CA SER A 231 -2.97 -3.47 1.28
C SER A 231 -1.85 -4.00 0.40
N SER A 232 -2.18 -4.50 -0.80
CA SER A 232 -1.19 -5.06 -1.73
C SER A 232 -0.21 -4.00 -2.24
N ILE A 233 -0.65 -2.76 -2.46
CA ILE A 233 0.22 -1.66 -2.90
C ILE A 233 1.17 -1.26 -1.77
N PHE A 234 0.68 -1.15 -0.54
CA PHE A 234 1.49 -0.76 0.61
C PHE A 234 2.48 -1.85 1.00
N ALA A 235 2.03 -3.12 1.02
CA ALA A 235 2.92 -4.26 1.23
C ALA A 235 4.04 -4.30 0.17
N LEU A 236 3.68 -4.14 -1.11
CA LEU A 236 4.67 -4.07 -2.19
C LEU A 236 5.64 -2.90 -1.99
N PHE A 237 5.16 -1.72 -1.63
CA PHE A 237 6.00 -0.56 -1.39
C PHE A 237 7.02 -0.81 -0.28
N ASN A 238 6.59 -1.31 0.88
CA ASN A 238 7.45 -1.65 1.99
C ASN A 238 8.45 -2.77 1.62
N MET A 239 8.01 -3.79 0.87
CA MET A 239 8.91 -4.84 0.35
C MET A 239 10.00 -4.27 -0.57
N LEU A 240 9.65 -3.34 -1.45
CA LEU A 240 10.63 -2.70 -2.33
C LEU A 240 11.66 -1.86 -1.55
N LEU A 241 11.24 -1.20 -0.46
CA LEU A 241 12.17 -0.51 0.44
C LEU A 241 13.10 -1.50 1.14
N GLU A 242 12.58 -2.62 1.62
CA GLU A 242 13.37 -3.67 2.26
C GLU A 242 14.37 -4.32 1.28
N MET A 243 13.94 -4.61 0.06
CA MET A 243 14.85 -5.07 -1.00
C MET A 243 15.99 -4.08 -1.24
N ASN A 244 15.69 -2.78 -1.30
CA ASN A 244 16.73 -1.75 -1.43
C ASN A 244 17.74 -1.80 -0.26
N ARG A 245 17.27 -1.98 0.97
CA ARG A 245 18.15 -2.09 2.15
C ARG A 245 19.06 -3.31 2.05
N ARG A 246 18.51 -4.48 1.73
CA ARG A 246 19.30 -5.73 1.60
C ARG A 246 20.30 -5.70 0.46
N LEU A 247 20.00 -4.99 -0.61
CA LEU A 247 20.92 -4.83 -1.75
C LEU A 247 21.93 -3.68 -1.55
N GLY A 248 21.92 -3.02 -0.39
CA GLY A 248 22.81 -1.88 -0.13
C GLY A 248 22.52 -0.66 -1.01
N LEU A 249 21.33 -0.59 -1.62
CA LEU A 249 20.89 0.52 -2.45
C LEU A 249 20.23 1.62 -1.59
N TYR A 250 20.78 1.84 -0.40
CA TYR A 250 20.22 2.81 0.55
C TYR A 250 20.34 4.23 -0.02
N THR A 251 19.21 4.90 -0.17
CA THR A 251 19.13 6.32 -0.48
C THR A 251 18.40 7.02 0.66
N GLN A 252 18.80 8.26 0.98
CA GLN A 252 18.15 9.07 2.02
C GLN A 252 16.66 9.38 1.71
N LYS A 253 16.20 9.02 0.52
CA LYS A 253 14.80 9.17 0.07
C LYS A 253 14.27 7.81 -0.33
N PRO A 254 12.97 7.52 -0.07
CA PRO A 254 12.38 6.28 -0.52
C PRO A 254 12.53 6.17 -2.05
N ALA A 255 13.37 5.25 -2.49
CA ALA A 255 13.65 5.02 -3.91
C ALA A 255 13.32 3.57 -4.24
N ILE A 256 12.25 3.37 -5.03
CA ILE A 256 11.83 2.05 -5.54
C ILE A 256 11.96 1.97 -7.06
N ALA A 257 12.52 3.01 -7.68
CA ALA A 257 12.55 3.14 -9.14
C ALA A 257 13.36 2.05 -9.86
N HIS A 258 14.33 1.42 -9.17
CA HIS A 258 15.18 0.37 -9.76
C HIS A 258 14.43 -0.93 -10.10
N PHE A 259 13.25 -1.14 -9.52
CA PHE A 259 12.47 -2.38 -9.68
C PHE A 259 11.24 -2.22 -10.57
N CYS A 260 10.97 -1.03 -11.11
CA CYS A 260 9.73 -0.76 -11.85
C CYS A 260 9.82 -1.03 -13.36
N CYS A 261 10.85 -1.71 -13.84
CA CYS A 261 11.03 -2.05 -15.26
C CYS A 261 10.55 -3.46 -15.63
N LEU A 262 9.43 -3.94 -15.04
CA LEU A 262 8.81 -5.25 -15.37
C LEU A 262 7.71 -5.14 -16.41
#